data_40d65e9d05a9c72ba247cdd4377a8730
#
_entry.id   40d65e9d05a9c72ba247cdd4377a8730
#
_cell.length_a   1.000
_cell.length_b   1.000
_cell.length_c   1.000
_cell.angle_alpha   90.00
_cell.angle_beta   90.00
_cell.angle_gamma   90.00
#
_symmetry.space_group_name_H-M   'P 1'
#
loop_
_entity.id
_entity.type
_entity.pdbx_description
1 polymer ?
#
loop_
_entity_poly.entity_id
_entity_poly.type
_entity_poly.pdbx_seq_one_letter_code
_entity_poly.pdbx_strand_id
1 'polypeptide(L)'
;MWKPVRVVSANFLERIGEPESRFHSDYLAYRNGDVPQAELITRLPHVAMIGDSVCTGVYVSSPWSTFWRVRNCCGNSWFLDTNPAPLGIRSVSKRLEELTAFVAIECAGIGALVDHESERQNFLRRILRTRNFSGQIGDLLVMKRFPDLILISIGHNNVDWAWRSPTSDLEQPESRLQRQSRDFRKNFTRQMRRLIDRARVQRYRVAVIVYGLINFESYFIGREIAERLRSQDPSRYLHLETTYKYFTSFRPAYRSNLIRLARMVNKELRDMVRELNRGLAGATNLQLQYSDALATADLSRVELLHPIDAWHASVQGHNVLAEAAFRDLGPSLEFLGLNRPSGKTTAAHGVTRPTQMG
;
A
#
# COMPACT_ATOMS: atom_id res chain seq x y z
N MET A 1 4.70 -22.05 -5.57
CA MET A 1 5.49 -20.96 -4.95
C MET A 1 4.77 -19.66 -5.24
N TRP A 2 4.46 -18.85 -4.24
CA TRP A 2 3.83 -17.53 -4.45
C TRP A 2 4.85 -16.63 -5.17
N LYS A 3 4.37 -15.87 -6.16
CA LYS A 3 5.21 -14.90 -6.90
C LYS A 3 4.54 -13.53 -6.82
N PRO A 4 5.31 -12.45 -6.66
CA PRO A 4 4.79 -11.10 -6.80
C PRO A 4 4.07 -10.91 -8.13
N VAL A 5 2.96 -10.20 -8.10
CA VAL A 5 2.28 -9.77 -9.34
C VAL A 5 3.11 -8.66 -9.97
N ARG A 6 3.40 -8.78 -11.27
CA ARG A 6 4.12 -7.77 -12.04
C ARG A 6 3.26 -7.32 -13.20
N VAL A 7 3.11 -6.03 -13.33
CA VAL A 7 2.32 -5.40 -14.40
C VAL A 7 3.12 -4.23 -14.97
N VAL A 8 3.23 -4.20 -16.28
CA VAL A 8 3.73 -3.00 -16.98
C VAL A 8 2.57 -2.04 -17.14
N SER A 9 2.80 -0.75 -16.93
CA SER A 9 1.78 0.30 -17.15
C SER A 9 1.15 0.17 -18.53
N ALA A 10 -0.16 0.39 -18.63
CA ALA A 10 -0.95 0.04 -19.81
C ALA A 10 -0.35 0.65 -21.10
N ASN A 11 -0.23 1.92 -21.22
CA ASN A 11 0.23 2.59 -22.43
C ASN A 11 1.74 2.88 -22.42
N PHE A 12 2.56 1.93 -21.88
CA PHE A 12 3.97 2.23 -21.67
C PHE A 12 4.73 2.57 -22.96
N LEU A 13 4.44 1.88 -24.07
CA LEU A 13 5.09 2.18 -25.37
C LEU A 13 4.75 3.56 -25.90
N GLU A 14 3.50 3.99 -25.74
CA GLU A 14 3.06 5.33 -26.11
C GLU A 14 3.78 6.38 -25.26
N ARG A 15 3.81 6.18 -23.93
CA ARG A 15 4.45 7.10 -22.98
C ARG A 15 5.96 7.25 -23.20
N ILE A 16 6.66 6.15 -23.42
CA ILE A 16 8.11 6.23 -23.68
C ILE A 16 8.43 6.73 -25.09
N GLY A 17 7.46 6.62 -26.02
CA GLY A 17 7.58 7.13 -27.39
C GLY A 17 7.43 8.65 -27.51
N GLU A 18 6.91 9.33 -26.48
CA GLU A 18 6.83 10.79 -26.44
C GLU A 18 8.24 11.40 -26.53
N PRO A 19 8.49 12.43 -27.38
CA PRO A 19 9.83 13.01 -27.58
C PRO A 19 10.47 13.53 -26.29
N GLU A 20 9.66 14.01 -25.35
CA GLU A 20 10.08 14.54 -24.07
C GLU A 20 10.32 13.46 -23.01
N SER A 21 9.99 12.22 -23.31
CA SER A 21 10.21 11.10 -22.40
C SER A 21 11.70 10.86 -22.20
N ARG A 22 12.11 10.72 -20.95
CA ARG A 22 13.48 10.31 -20.63
C ARG A 22 13.86 8.94 -21.18
N PHE A 23 12.89 8.16 -21.64
CA PHE A 23 13.04 6.84 -22.25
C PHE A 23 12.90 6.87 -23.78
N HIS A 24 12.80 8.05 -24.40
CA HIS A 24 12.59 8.17 -25.83
C HIS A 24 13.71 7.51 -26.64
N SER A 25 14.97 7.67 -26.22
CA SER A 25 16.12 7.00 -26.89
C SER A 25 16.03 5.47 -26.81
N ASP A 26 15.58 4.93 -25.67
CA ASP A 26 15.36 3.49 -25.51
C ASP A 26 14.20 2.99 -26.37
N TYR A 27 13.15 3.81 -26.51
CA TYR A 27 12.03 3.52 -27.42
C TYR A 27 12.48 3.50 -28.88
N LEU A 28 13.31 4.45 -29.32
CA LEU A 28 13.86 4.44 -30.68
C LEU A 28 14.72 3.21 -30.94
N ALA A 29 15.60 2.83 -30.00
CA ALA A 29 16.39 1.60 -30.10
C ALA A 29 15.49 0.35 -30.21
N TYR A 30 14.40 0.30 -29.44
CA TYR A 30 13.39 -0.77 -29.57
C TYR A 30 12.71 -0.77 -30.95
N ARG A 31 12.29 0.40 -31.43
CA ARG A 31 11.65 0.53 -32.76
C ARG A 31 12.55 0.12 -33.91
N ASN A 32 13.84 0.36 -33.78
CA ASN A 32 14.87 -0.04 -34.75
C ASN A 32 15.27 -1.52 -34.65
N GLY A 33 14.79 -2.24 -33.64
CA GLY A 33 15.13 -3.64 -33.41
C GLY A 33 16.44 -3.87 -32.67
N ASP A 34 17.10 -2.80 -32.18
CA ASP A 34 18.39 -2.88 -31.47
C ASP A 34 18.21 -3.44 -30.04
N VAL A 35 17.02 -3.23 -29.45
CA VAL A 35 16.71 -3.62 -28.08
C VAL A 35 15.37 -4.40 -28.06
N PRO A 36 15.32 -5.62 -27.51
CA PRO A 36 14.08 -6.35 -27.36
C PRO A 36 13.16 -5.71 -26.29
N GLN A 37 11.85 -5.84 -26.47
CA GLN A 37 10.85 -5.30 -25.53
C GLN A 37 11.10 -5.73 -24.07
N ALA A 38 11.52 -6.98 -23.86
CA ALA A 38 11.82 -7.49 -22.51
C ALA A 38 12.95 -6.72 -21.83
N GLU A 39 13.98 -6.30 -22.58
CA GLU A 39 15.05 -5.47 -22.07
C GLU A 39 14.60 -4.04 -21.81
N LEU A 40 13.82 -3.46 -22.74
CA LEU A 40 13.20 -2.15 -22.56
C LEU A 40 12.41 -2.06 -21.25
N ILE A 41 11.57 -3.05 -20.96
CA ILE A 41 10.81 -3.13 -19.71
C ILE A 41 11.74 -3.12 -18.48
N THR A 42 12.92 -3.74 -18.54
CA THR A 42 13.85 -3.71 -17.41
C THR A 42 14.48 -2.34 -17.15
N ARG A 43 14.45 -1.44 -18.13
CA ARG A 43 14.94 -0.07 -17.99
C ARG A 43 13.93 0.89 -17.36
N LEU A 44 12.63 0.52 -17.39
CA LEU A 44 11.56 1.32 -16.76
C LEU A 44 11.75 1.40 -15.24
N PRO A 45 11.22 2.44 -14.57
CA PRO A 45 11.13 2.48 -13.12
C PRO A 45 10.29 1.31 -12.60
N HIS A 46 10.73 0.70 -11.52
CA HIS A 46 9.99 -0.36 -10.84
C HIS A 46 9.40 0.21 -9.55
N VAL A 47 8.09 0.07 -9.39
CA VAL A 47 7.34 0.52 -8.22
C VAL A 47 6.79 -0.69 -7.47
N ALA A 48 7.24 -0.92 -6.25
CA ALA A 48 6.83 -2.06 -5.45
C ALA A 48 5.92 -1.68 -4.29
N MET A 49 4.94 -2.55 -4.00
CA MET A 49 4.09 -2.48 -2.82
C MET A 49 4.33 -3.66 -1.91
N ILE A 50 4.62 -3.39 -0.65
CA ILE A 50 4.69 -4.33 0.46
C ILE A 50 3.54 -4.03 1.42
N GLY A 51 2.78 -5.05 1.82
CA GLY A 51 1.65 -4.80 2.70
C GLY A 51 0.89 -6.03 3.12
N ASP A 52 -0.24 -5.78 3.75
CA ASP A 52 -1.20 -6.80 4.17
C ASP A 52 -2.52 -6.72 3.38
N SER A 53 -3.62 -7.22 3.94
CA SER A 53 -4.91 -7.27 3.26
C SER A 53 -5.49 -5.90 2.91
N VAL A 54 -5.12 -4.85 3.61
CA VAL A 54 -5.52 -3.46 3.27
C VAL A 54 -4.97 -3.04 1.91
N CYS A 55 -3.87 -3.66 1.48
CA CYS A 55 -3.19 -3.36 0.22
C CYS A 55 -3.58 -4.30 -0.93
N THR A 56 -4.38 -5.36 -0.69
CA THR A 56 -4.65 -6.40 -1.70
C THR A 56 -6.04 -6.35 -2.32
N GLY A 57 -6.90 -5.40 -1.94
CA GLY A 57 -8.26 -5.29 -2.48
C GLY A 57 -9.15 -6.51 -2.21
N VAL A 58 -9.09 -7.05 -0.98
CA VAL A 58 -9.90 -8.19 -0.55
C VAL A 58 -11.37 -7.93 -0.83
N TYR A 59 -12.05 -8.87 -1.51
CA TYR A 59 -13.46 -8.85 -1.94
C TYR A 59 -13.84 -7.81 -3.00
N VAL A 60 -13.01 -6.86 -3.36
CA VAL A 60 -13.36 -5.75 -4.28
C VAL A 60 -13.88 -6.24 -5.63
N SER A 61 -13.32 -7.33 -6.16
CA SER A 61 -13.66 -7.88 -7.48
C SER A 61 -14.70 -9.00 -7.47
N SER A 62 -15.18 -9.44 -6.31
CA SER A 62 -16.07 -10.60 -6.23
C SER A 62 -17.28 -10.33 -5.34
N PRO A 63 -18.49 -10.24 -5.92
CA PRO A 63 -19.69 -10.38 -5.14
C PRO A 63 -19.84 -11.84 -4.68
N TRP A 64 -20.00 -12.08 -3.38
CA TRP A 64 -20.66 -13.24 -2.77
C TRP A 64 -20.05 -14.64 -2.88
N SER A 65 -19.36 -15.04 -3.93
CA SER A 65 -19.21 -16.49 -4.15
C SER A 65 -17.90 -17.06 -3.61
N THR A 66 -17.01 -16.27 -2.98
CA THR A 66 -15.65 -16.78 -2.96
C THR A 66 -14.77 -16.37 -1.81
N PHE A 67 -15.21 -16.57 -0.58
CA PHE A 67 -14.28 -16.76 0.55
C PHE A 67 -13.16 -17.76 0.18
N TRP A 68 -13.46 -18.76 -0.65
CA TRP A 68 -12.52 -19.77 -1.15
C TRP A 68 -11.68 -19.31 -2.38
N ARG A 69 -12.10 -18.27 -3.10
CA ARG A 69 -11.34 -17.68 -4.22
C ARG A 69 -10.48 -16.47 -3.83
N VAL A 70 -10.36 -16.18 -2.55
CA VAL A 70 -9.46 -15.14 -1.99
C VAL A 70 -7.99 -15.31 -2.40
N ARG A 71 -7.68 -16.28 -3.26
CA ARG A 71 -6.31 -16.58 -3.67
C ARG A 71 -5.57 -15.45 -4.38
N ASN A 72 -6.28 -14.50 -5.01
CA ASN A 72 -5.65 -13.44 -5.80
C ASN A 72 -6.50 -12.17 -5.78
N CYS A 73 -6.58 -11.50 -4.65
CA CYS A 73 -7.12 -10.14 -4.59
C CYS A 73 -6.08 -9.09 -5.04
N CYS A 74 -4.84 -9.52 -5.30
CA CYS A 74 -3.79 -8.66 -5.80
C CYS A 74 -4.18 -8.08 -7.16
N GLY A 75 -3.91 -6.79 -7.36
CA GLY A 75 -4.24 -6.10 -8.60
C GLY A 75 -5.58 -5.36 -8.63
N ASN A 76 -6.33 -5.33 -7.52
CA ASN A 76 -7.60 -4.58 -7.42
C ASN A 76 -7.65 -3.78 -6.11
N SER A 77 -6.65 -2.96 -5.85
CA SER A 77 -6.48 -2.23 -4.61
C SER A 77 -6.21 -0.74 -4.83
N TRP A 78 -6.08 0.01 -3.76
CA TRP A 78 -5.66 1.40 -3.82
C TRP A 78 -4.26 1.57 -4.46
N PHE A 79 -3.41 0.55 -4.44
CA PHE A 79 -2.10 0.59 -5.10
C PHE A 79 -2.19 0.23 -6.59
N LEU A 80 -2.80 -0.90 -6.92
CA LEU A 80 -2.80 -1.46 -8.27
C LEU A 80 -4.21 -1.88 -8.68
N ASP A 81 -4.65 -1.47 -9.88
CA ASP A 81 -5.87 -1.96 -10.50
C ASP A 81 -5.54 -2.52 -11.87
N THR A 82 -5.60 -3.85 -11.98
CA THR A 82 -5.33 -4.61 -13.22
C THR A 82 -6.60 -5.18 -13.83
N ASN A 83 -7.78 -4.85 -13.29
CA ASN A 83 -9.02 -5.42 -13.80
C ASN A 83 -9.32 -4.90 -15.21
N PRO A 84 -9.52 -5.80 -16.20
CA PRO A 84 -9.92 -5.44 -17.55
C PRO A 84 -11.30 -4.75 -17.60
N ALA A 85 -12.21 -5.06 -16.66
CA ALA A 85 -13.42 -4.29 -16.43
C ALA A 85 -13.15 -3.34 -15.25
N PRO A 86 -12.91 -2.04 -15.49
CA PRO A 86 -12.48 -1.14 -14.43
C PRO A 86 -13.53 -1.08 -13.33
N LEU A 87 -13.13 -1.50 -12.11
CA LEU A 87 -13.97 -1.41 -10.92
C LEU A 87 -14.18 0.03 -10.46
N GLY A 88 -13.60 1.01 -11.16
CA GLY A 88 -13.65 2.41 -10.79
C GLY A 88 -12.62 2.81 -9.73
N ILE A 89 -11.64 1.95 -9.42
CA ILE A 89 -10.53 2.32 -8.55
C ILE A 89 -9.52 3.13 -9.38
N ARG A 90 -9.35 4.41 -9.03
CA ARG A 90 -8.25 5.23 -9.51
C ARG A 90 -7.04 5.02 -8.59
N SER A 91 -6.41 3.86 -8.72
CA SER A 91 -5.29 3.41 -7.88
C SER A 91 -4.05 4.32 -8.02
N VAL A 92 -3.09 4.16 -7.10
CA VAL A 92 -1.78 4.84 -7.20
C VAL A 92 -1.11 4.53 -8.54
N SER A 93 -1.16 3.28 -9.01
CA SER A 93 -0.57 2.91 -10.30
C SER A 93 -1.23 3.66 -11.48
N LYS A 94 -2.56 3.78 -11.51
CA LYS A 94 -3.24 4.56 -12.55
C LYS A 94 -2.88 6.04 -12.54
N ARG A 95 -2.69 6.62 -11.36
CA ARG A 95 -2.23 8.01 -11.22
C ARG A 95 -0.76 8.18 -11.66
N LEU A 96 0.09 7.18 -11.40
CA LEU A 96 1.48 7.18 -11.87
C LEU A 96 1.56 7.02 -13.40
N GLU A 97 0.66 6.27 -14.02
CA GLU A 97 0.57 6.14 -15.49
C GLU A 97 0.33 7.47 -16.19
N GLU A 98 -0.27 8.43 -15.50
CA GLU A 98 -0.44 9.79 -16.02
C GLU A 98 0.88 10.58 -16.06
N LEU A 99 1.89 10.16 -15.30
CA LEU A 99 3.19 10.84 -15.17
C LEU A 99 4.31 10.14 -15.93
N THR A 100 4.36 8.80 -15.89
CA THR A 100 5.47 8.04 -16.47
C THR A 100 5.08 6.59 -16.76
N ALA A 101 5.84 5.94 -17.65
CA ALA A 101 5.82 4.48 -17.78
C ALA A 101 6.61 3.82 -16.65
N PHE A 102 6.13 2.69 -16.13
CA PHE A 102 6.76 1.94 -15.05
C PHE A 102 6.33 0.48 -15.01
N VAL A 103 6.97 -0.30 -14.15
CA VAL A 103 6.58 -1.66 -13.79
C VAL A 103 6.06 -1.67 -12.36
N ALA A 104 4.79 -2.00 -12.16
CA ALA A 104 4.22 -2.24 -10.85
C ALA A 104 4.55 -3.64 -10.34
N ILE A 105 4.89 -3.76 -9.06
CA ILE A 105 5.21 -5.03 -8.39
C ILE A 105 4.42 -5.09 -7.08
N GLU A 106 3.44 -5.98 -6.99
CA GLU A 106 2.67 -6.17 -5.78
C GLU A 106 3.15 -7.38 -5.00
N CYS A 107 3.67 -7.13 -3.81
CA CYS A 107 4.15 -8.15 -2.85
C CYS A 107 3.22 -8.30 -1.65
N ALA A 108 2.15 -7.49 -1.55
CA ALA A 108 1.23 -7.52 -0.42
C ALA A 108 0.55 -8.88 -0.26
N GLY A 109 0.20 -9.24 0.97
CA GLY A 109 -0.38 -10.54 1.28
C GLY A 109 -1.46 -10.48 2.37
N ILE A 110 -2.59 -11.15 2.15
CA ILE A 110 -3.67 -11.24 3.12
C ILE A 110 -3.16 -11.89 4.41
N GLY A 111 -3.48 -11.28 5.55
CA GLY A 111 -3.07 -11.80 6.86
C GLY A 111 -1.57 -11.64 7.16
N ALA A 112 -0.83 -10.91 6.33
CA ALA A 112 0.60 -10.67 6.55
C ALA A 112 0.85 -9.91 7.86
N LEU A 113 1.90 -10.32 8.57
CA LEU A 113 2.36 -9.75 9.83
C LEU A 113 3.79 -9.20 9.64
N VAL A 114 4.18 -8.29 10.51
CA VAL A 114 5.56 -7.79 10.58
C VAL A 114 6.53 -8.82 11.15
N ASP A 115 6.02 -9.92 11.69
CA ASP A 115 6.81 -11.00 12.29
C ASP A 115 7.66 -11.75 11.25
N HIS A 116 8.59 -12.56 11.74
CA HIS A 116 9.36 -13.47 10.89
C HIS A 116 8.46 -14.59 10.35
N GLU A 117 8.79 -15.12 9.15
CA GLU A 117 8.01 -16.18 8.50
C GLU A 117 7.80 -17.43 9.38
N SER A 118 8.77 -17.77 10.24
CA SER A 118 8.72 -18.92 11.13
C SER A 118 7.96 -18.68 12.44
N GLU A 119 7.71 -17.42 12.83
CA GLU A 119 7.27 -17.11 14.19
C GLU A 119 5.76 -17.25 14.41
N ARG A 120 4.95 -17.07 13.37
CA ARG A 120 3.48 -17.22 13.48
C ARG A 120 2.88 -17.73 12.17
N GLN A 121 2.70 -19.04 12.08
CA GLN A 121 1.94 -19.62 10.99
C GLN A 121 0.49 -19.82 11.43
N ASN A 122 -0.42 -18.95 11.01
CA ASN A 122 -1.83 -19.23 11.15
C ASN A 122 -2.35 -20.10 9.99
N PHE A 123 -3.46 -20.78 10.24
CA PHE A 123 -4.10 -21.67 9.27
C PHE A 123 -4.41 -20.99 7.93
N LEU A 124 -4.91 -19.73 7.97
CA LEU A 124 -5.21 -18.95 6.77
C LEU A 124 -3.97 -18.67 5.93
N ARG A 125 -2.84 -18.32 6.55
CA ARG A 125 -1.58 -18.08 5.82
C ARG A 125 -1.05 -19.35 5.15
N ARG A 126 -1.21 -20.52 5.80
CA ARG A 126 -0.83 -21.81 5.19
C ARG A 126 -1.68 -22.11 3.96
N ILE A 127 -2.99 -21.86 4.02
CA ILE A 127 -3.91 -22.07 2.89
C ILE A 127 -3.64 -21.06 1.77
N LEU A 128 -3.55 -19.78 2.11
CA LEU A 128 -3.38 -18.69 1.13
C LEU A 128 -1.94 -18.58 0.62
N ARG A 129 -0.99 -19.26 1.25
CA ARG A 129 0.46 -19.21 0.93
C ARG A 129 1.00 -17.77 0.88
N THR A 130 0.44 -16.89 1.70
CA THR A 130 0.87 -15.49 1.79
C THR A 130 2.14 -15.35 2.61
N ARG A 131 2.94 -14.33 2.32
CA ARG A 131 4.19 -14.06 3.01
C ARG A 131 4.04 -12.94 4.03
N ASN A 132 4.74 -13.07 5.16
CA ASN A 132 4.95 -11.98 6.10
C ASN A 132 5.89 -10.92 5.53
N PHE A 133 6.04 -9.81 6.24
CA PHE A 133 6.93 -8.72 5.86
C PHE A 133 8.36 -9.17 5.52
N SER A 134 8.92 -10.08 6.34
CA SER A 134 10.27 -10.64 6.08
C SER A 134 10.37 -11.37 4.76
N GLY A 135 9.34 -12.12 4.37
CA GLY A 135 9.29 -12.83 3.11
C GLY A 135 9.05 -11.90 1.91
N GLN A 136 8.17 -10.92 2.06
CA GLN A 136 7.92 -9.90 1.02
C GLN A 136 9.20 -9.10 0.73
N ILE A 137 9.93 -8.68 1.77
CA ILE A 137 11.25 -8.06 1.60
C ILE A 137 12.23 -9.03 0.94
N GLY A 138 12.26 -10.30 1.38
CA GLY A 138 13.09 -11.33 0.77
C GLY A 138 12.86 -11.44 -0.74
N ASP A 139 11.60 -11.36 -1.19
CA ASP A 139 11.25 -11.38 -2.61
C ASP A 139 11.83 -10.17 -3.37
N LEU A 140 11.82 -8.97 -2.77
CA LEU A 140 12.45 -7.79 -3.38
C LEU A 140 13.97 -7.91 -3.44
N LEU A 141 14.61 -8.44 -2.39
CA LEU A 141 16.07 -8.54 -2.30
C LEU A 141 16.69 -9.45 -3.37
N VAL A 142 15.94 -10.47 -3.85
CA VAL A 142 16.41 -11.40 -4.88
C VAL A 142 16.07 -10.95 -6.29
N MET A 143 15.39 -9.82 -6.48
CA MET A 143 15.09 -9.30 -7.81
C MET A 143 16.36 -8.86 -8.53
N LYS A 144 16.48 -9.19 -9.82
CA LYS A 144 17.58 -8.71 -10.68
C LYS A 144 17.58 -7.18 -10.76
N ARG A 145 16.41 -6.60 -11.00
CA ARG A 145 16.17 -5.15 -10.96
C ARG A 145 15.47 -4.83 -9.64
N PHE A 146 16.16 -4.17 -8.73
CA PHE A 146 15.60 -3.72 -7.47
C PHE A 146 14.67 -2.52 -7.71
N PRO A 147 13.54 -2.37 -6.99
CA PRO A 147 12.59 -1.28 -7.25
C PRO A 147 13.18 0.10 -6.98
N ASP A 148 12.77 1.08 -7.80
CA ASP A 148 13.12 2.50 -7.63
C ASP A 148 12.24 3.17 -6.57
N LEU A 149 10.96 2.76 -6.48
CA LEU A 149 10.00 3.23 -5.47
C LEU A 149 9.41 2.04 -4.72
N ILE A 150 9.47 2.09 -3.40
CA ILE A 150 8.91 1.03 -2.55
C ILE A 150 7.92 1.66 -1.58
N LEU A 151 6.66 1.23 -1.66
CA LEU A 151 5.57 1.63 -0.77
C LEU A 151 5.35 0.52 0.25
N ILE A 152 5.29 0.88 1.52
CA ILE A 152 5.13 -0.08 2.62
C ILE A 152 3.92 0.33 3.47
N SER A 153 2.90 -0.54 3.53
CA SER A 153 1.74 -0.38 4.42
C SER A 153 1.39 -1.73 5.03
N ILE A 154 1.89 -2.00 6.22
CA ILE A 154 1.76 -3.28 6.92
C ILE A 154 1.70 -3.09 8.44
N GLY A 155 0.98 -3.97 9.11
CA GLY A 155 0.87 -3.99 10.57
C GLY A 155 -0.57 -3.95 11.06
N HIS A 156 -1.56 -3.80 10.18
CA HIS A 156 -2.98 -3.84 10.55
C HIS A 156 -3.33 -5.15 11.24
N ASN A 157 -2.81 -6.27 10.72
CA ASN A 157 -2.99 -7.57 11.36
C ASN A 157 -2.25 -7.69 12.70
N ASN A 158 -1.11 -7.02 12.90
CA ASN A 158 -0.41 -7.07 14.18
C ASN A 158 -1.23 -6.41 15.29
N VAL A 159 -1.83 -5.24 15.02
CA VAL A 159 -2.64 -4.54 16.03
C VAL A 159 -3.95 -5.28 16.32
N ASP A 160 -4.55 -5.88 15.31
CA ASP A 160 -5.76 -6.67 15.46
C ASP A 160 -5.50 -7.99 16.21
N TRP A 161 -4.48 -8.77 15.83
CA TRP A 161 -4.10 -10.01 16.49
C TRP A 161 -3.73 -9.84 17.96
N ALA A 162 -3.19 -8.68 18.33
CA ALA A 162 -2.83 -8.40 19.71
C ALA A 162 -4.01 -8.59 20.69
N TRP A 163 -5.25 -8.43 20.22
CA TRP A 163 -6.45 -8.44 21.06
C TRP A 163 -7.38 -9.62 20.83
N ARG A 164 -7.07 -10.49 19.86
CA ARG A 164 -7.91 -11.66 19.52
C ARG A 164 -7.66 -12.87 20.41
N SER A 165 -6.51 -12.96 21.08
CA SER A 165 -6.16 -14.13 21.87
C SER A 165 -7.04 -14.24 23.12
N PRO A 166 -7.57 -15.43 23.45
CA PRO A 166 -8.27 -15.67 24.73
C PRO A 166 -7.41 -15.33 25.96
N THR A 167 -6.09 -15.45 25.83
CA THR A 167 -5.15 -15.06 26.90
C THR A 167 -5.02 -13.55 27.06
N SER A 168 -5.70 -12.77 26.20
CA SER A 168 -5.71 -11.31 26.29
C SER A 168 -6.32 -10.78 27.60
N ASP A 169 -7.21 -11.57 28.20
CA ASP A 169 -7.90 -11.19 29.42
C ASP A 169 -7.02 -11.38 30.67
N LEU A 170 -5.90 -12.09 30.57
CA LEU A 170 -4.98 -12.39 31.67
C LEU A 170 -3.86 -11.37 31.82
N GLU A 171 -3.57 -10.59 30.81
CA GLU A 171 -2.49 -9.59 30.82
C GLU A 171 -3.07 -8.18 30.99
N GLN A 172 -2.44 -7.36 31.82
CA GLN A 172 -2.79 -5.96 31.96
C GLN A 172 -2.70 -5.27 30.58
N PRO A 173 -3.76 -4.56 30.14
CA PRO A 173 -3.82 -3.96 28.79
C PRO A 173 -2.60 -3.08 28.48
N GLU A 174 -2.11 -2.30 29.43
CA GLU A 174 -0.98 -1.40 29.24
C GLU A 174 0.34 -2.16 28.97
N SER A 175 0.63 -3.18 29.75
CA SER A 175 1.82 -4.03 29.57
C SER A 175 1.80 -4.70 28.20
N ARG A 176 0.61 -5.15 27.77
CA ARG A 176 0.41 -5.76 26.46
C ARG A 176 0.61 -4.76 25.31
N LEU A 177 0.06 -3.55 25.41
CA LEU A 177 0.26 -2.48 24.43
C LEU A 177 1.75 -2.20 24.25
N GLN A 178 2.47 -2.00 25.34
CA GLN A 178 3.90 -1.71 25.32
C GLN A 178 4.73 -2.87 24.75
N ARG A 179 4.41 -4.10 25.12
CA ARG A 179 5.09 -5.28 24.56
C ARG A 179 4.86 -5.41 23.06
N GLN A 180 3.61 -5.33 22.58
CA GLN A 180 3.26 -5.45 21.18
C GLN A 180 3.91 -4.33 20.34
N SER A 181 3.94 -3.10 20.85
CA SER A 181 4.60 -1.98 20.17
C SER A 181 6.11 -2.19 20.05
N ARG A 182 6.78 -2.66 21.12
CA ARG A 182 8.22 -2.96 21.10
C ARG A 182 8.56 -4.10 20.15
N ASP A 183 7.79 -5.19 20.16
CA ASP A 183 8.00 -6.34 19.29
C ASP A 183 7.80 -5.95 17.81
N PHE A 184 6.77 -5.15 17.54
CA PHE A 184 6.54 -4.58 16.21
C PHE A 184 7.76 -3.76 15.76
N ARG A 185 8.20 -2.79 16.55
CA ARG A 185 9.37 -1.95 16.25
C ARG A 185 10.61 -2.79 15.96
N LYS A 186 10.94 -3.76 16.84
CA LYS A 186 12.10 -4.64 16.69
C LYS A 186 12.07 -5.37 15.35
N ASN A 187 10.95 -6.01 15.03
CA ASN A 187 10.80 -6.82 13.83
C ASN A 187 10.81 -5.95 12.56
N PHE A 188 10.08 -4.83 12.58
CA PHE A 188 10.04 -3.90 11.45
C PHE A 188 11.43 -3.31 11.17
N THR A 189 12.12 -2.80 12.21
CA THR A 189 13.46 -2.23 12.06
C THR A 189 14.45 -3.22 11.45
N ARG A 190 14.42 -4.49 11.91
CA ARG A 190 15.27 -5.55 11.36
C ARG A 190 15.09 -5.72 9.84
N GLN A 191 13.84 -5.72 9.38
CA GLN A 191 13.56 -5.88 7.95
C GLN A 191 13.90 -4.63 7.15
N MET A 192 13.62 -3.45 7.71
CA MET A 192 13.97 -2.19 7.06
C MET A 192 15.48 -2.02 6.85
N ARG A 193 16.31 -2.44 7.80
CA ARG A 193 17.78 -2.43 7.63
C ARG A 193 18.20 -3.27 6.43
N ARG A 194 17.68 -4.48 6.28
CA ARG A 194 17.96 -5.35 5.10
C ARG A 194 17.59 -4.66 3.79
N LEU A 195 16.41 -4.00 3.77
CA LEU A 195 15.95 -3.27 2.59
C LEU A 195 16.86 -2.08 2.27
N ILE A 196 17.22 -1.30 3.29
CA ILE A 196 18.10 -0.14 3.19
C ILE A 196 19.50 -0.54 2.71
N ASP A 197 20.08 -1.61 3.27
CA ASP A 197 21.40 -2.10 2.87
C ASP A 197 21.41 -2.48 1.38
N ARG A 198 20.33 -3.11 0.89
CA ARG A 198 20.19 -3.44 -0.53
C ARG A 198 19.97 -2.21 -1.39
N ALA A 199 19.20 -1.21 -0.92
CA ALA A 199 18.95 0.03 -1.64
C ALA A 199 20.22 0.88 -1.80
N ARG A 200 21.05 0.98 -0.76
CA ARG A 200 22.30 1.80 -0.76
C ARG A 200 23.31 1.37 -1.80
N VAL A 201 23.35 0.10 -2.16
CA VAL A 201 24.31 -0.42 -3.16
C VAL A 201 23.82 -0.25 -4.61
N GLN A 202 22.61 0.29 -4.81
CA GLN A 202 22.12 0.56 -6.15
C GLN A 202 22.86 1.78 -6.76
N ARG A 203 23.08 1.72 -8.08
CA ARG A 203 23.69 2.85 -8.82
C ARG A 203 22.68 3.93 -9.23
N TYR A 204 21.42 3.75 -8.89
CA TYR A 204 20.31 4.66 -9.17
C TYR A 204 19.59 5.03 -7.88
N ARG A 205 18.75 6.03 -7.96
CA ARG A 205 17.99 6.51 -6.81
C ARG A 205 16.89 5.53 -6.43
N VAL A 206 16.72 5.33 -5.14
CA VAL A 206 15.67 4.51 -4.54
C VAL A 206 14.93 5.34 -3.51
N ALA A 207 13.60 5.38 -3.60
CA ALA A 207 12.74 5.98 -2.60
C ALA A 207 11.93 4.90 -1.88
N VAL A 208 11.84 5.01 -0.56
CA VAL A 208 11.05 4.10 0.29
C VAL A 208 10.08 4.95 1.11
N ILE A 209 8.80 4.66 1.00
CA ILE A 209 7.75 5.34 1.78
C ILE A 209 7.09 4.32 2.70
N VAL A 210 7.11 4.62 3.99
CA VAL A 210 6.43 3.86 5.04
C VAL A 210 5.17 4.60 5.41
N TYR A 211 4.02 4.03 5.09
CA TYR A 211 2.72 4.57 5.50
C TYR A 211 2.37 4.12 6.91
N GLY A 212 1.76 5.02 7.67
CA GLY A 212 1.05 4.67 8.89
C GLY A 212 -0.12 3.74 8.64
N LEU A 213 -0.58 3.05 9.68
CA LEU A 213 -1.81 2.25 9.64
C LEU A 213 -3.02 3.14 9.37
N ILE A 214 -4.08 2.60 8.79
CA ILE A 214 -5.32 3.34 8.52
C ILE A 214 -5.88 3.99 9.79
N ASN A 215 -6.73 5.00 9.59
CA ASN A 215 -7.43 5.68 10.68
C ASN A 215 -8.51 4.77 11.29
N PHE A 216 -8.14 3.99 12.29
CA PHE A 216 -9.07 3.08 12.95
C PHE A 216 -10.21 3.80 13.70
N GLU A 217 -10.04 5.06 14.09
CA GLU A 217 -11.12 5.83 14.74
C GLU A 217 -12.24 6.08 13.76
N SER A 218 -11.92 6.69 12.61
CA SER A 218 -12.90 6.95 11.56
C SER A 218 -13.47 5.64 11.01
N TYR A 219 -12.63 4.62 10.83
CA TYR A 219 -13.04 3.28 10.41
C TYR A 219 -14.12 2.69 11.35
N PHE A 220 -13.95 2.76 12.66
CA PHE A 220 -14.92 2.21 13.60
C PHE A 220 -16.24 2.99 13.63
N ILE A 221 -16.25 4.29 13.30
CA ILE A 221 -17.48 5.06 13.11
C ILE A 221 -18.29 4.47 11.94
N GLY A 222 -17.67 4.26 10.78
CA GLY A 222 -18.32 3.63 9.62
C GLY A 222 -18.82 2.21 9.94
N ARG A 223 -18.03 1.46 10.70
CA ARG A 223 -18.38 0.12 11.14
C ARG A 223 -19.60 0.07 12.04
N GLU A 224 -19.75 0.97 13.00
CA GLU A 224 -20.93 1.08 13.85
C GLU A 224 -22.20 1.36 13.03
N ILE A 225 -22.08 2.15 11.96
CA ILE A 225 -23.18 2.38 11.04
C ILE A 225 -23.53 1.06 10.33
N ALA A 226 -22.56 0.30 9.86
CA ALA A 226 -22.79 -1.00 9.23
C ALA A 226 -23.50 -1.99 10.17
N GLU A 227 -23.12 -2.03 11.44
CA GLU A 227 -23.74 -2.88 12.46
C GLU A 227 -25.18 -2.49 12.74
N ARG A 228 -25.48 -1.18 12.80
CA ARG A 228 -26.87 -0.70 12.94
C ARG A 228 -27.71 -1.03 11.71
N LEU A 229 -27.19 -0.82 10.51
CA LEU A 229 -27.90 -1.16 9.28
C LEU A 229 -28.20 -2.66 9.20
N ARG A 230 -27.29 -3.51 9.64
CA ARG A 230 -27.51 -4.94 9.70
C ARG A 230 -28.54 -5.34 10.74
N SER A 231 -28.58 -4.69 11.91
CA SER A 231 -29.62 -4.97 12.92
C SER A 231 -31.02 -4.64 12.42
N GLN A 232 -31.14 -3.70 11.47
CA GLN A 232 -32.39 -3.32 10.80
C GLN A 232 -32.74 -4.24 9.62
N ASP A 233 -31.70 -4.71 8.90
CA ASP A 233 -31.83 -5.59 7.73
C ASP A 233 -30.73 -6.67 7.77
N PRO A 234 -31.05 -7.88 8.26
CA PRO A 234 -30.08 -8.98 8.38
C PRO A 234 -29.49 -9.46 7.04
N SER A 235 -30.06 -9.07 5.90
CA SER A 235 -29.51 -9.40 4.58
C SER A 235 -28.26 -8.58 4.24
N ARG A 236 -28.05 -7.45 4.91
CA ARG A 236 -26.87 -6.60 4.75
C ARG A 236 -25.70 -7.14 5.57
N TYR A 237 -24.50 -6.98 5.05
CA TYR A 237 -23.26 -7.35 5.75
C TYR A 237 -23.28 -8.78 6.31
N LEU A 238 -23.74 -9.74 5.52
CA LEU A 238 -23.95 -11.13 5.94
C LEU A 238 -22.72 -11.79 6.57
N HIS A 239 -21.53 -11.42 6.13
CA HIS A 239 -20.28 -11.96 6.67
C HIS A 239 -19.77 -11.21 7.89
N LEU A 240 -20.46 -10.18 8.34
CA LEU A 240 -20.11 -9.45 9.55
C LEU A 240 -20.07 -10.37 10.78
N GLU A 241 -20.95 -11.37 10.86
CA GLU A 241 -20.93 -12.35 11.95
C GLU A 241 -20.06 -13.57 11.67
N THR A 242 -20.08 -14.13 10.46
CA THR A 242 -19.42 -15.40 10.17
C THR A 242 -17.92 -15.27 10.04
N THR A 243 -17.46 -14.22 9.38
CA THR A 243 -16.02 -13.95 9.22
C THR A 243 -15.44 -13.31 10.49
N TYR A 244 -16.26 -12.59 11.23
CA TYR A 244 -15.87 -11.73 12.36
C TYR A 244 -16.43 -12.13 13.71
N LYS A 245 -17.24 -13.17 13.84
CA LYS A 245 -17.57 -13.74 15.15
C LYS A 245 -16.32 -14.17 15.92
N TYR A 246 -15.27 -14.52 15.19
CA TYR A 246 -13.92 -14.72 15.72
C TYR A 246 -13.13 -13.42 15.86
N PHE A 247 -13.49 -12.35 15.12
CA PHE A 247 -12.76 -11.10 15.05
C PHE A 247 -13.43 -9.98 15.84
N THR A 248 -14.65 -10.15 16.23
CA THR A 248 -15.49 -9.09 16.78
C THR A 248 -16.39 -9.61 17.90
N SER A 249 -15.84 -10.32 18.85
CA SER A 249 -16.44 -10.08 20.16
C SER A 249 -16.12 -8.61 20.47
N PHE A 250 -16.96 -7.68 19.95
CA PHE A 250 -16.83 -6.24 20.19
C PHE A 250 -17.04 -5.94 21.66
N ARG A 251 -16.07 -6.30 22.44
CA ARG A 251 -15.93 -5.72 23.76
C ARG A 251 -15.49 -4.27 23.54
N PRO A 252 -16.12 -3.27 24.15
CA PRO A 252 -15.68 -1.89 24.02
C PRO A 252 -14.16 -1.72 24.29
N ALA A 253 -13.62 -2.55 25.18
CA ALA A 253 -12.19 -2.61 25.45
C ALA A 253 -11.33 -3.05 24.24
N TYR A 254 -11.81 -3.93 23.38
CA TYR A 254 -11.08 -4.32 22.17
C TYR A 254 -10.86 -3.13 21.24
N ARG A 255 -11.92 -2.39 20.92
CA ARG A 255 -11.88 -1.26 20.02
C ARG A 255 -10.94 -0.17 20.53
N SER A 256 -11.11 0.27 21.79
CA SER A 256 -10.27 1.30 22.37
C SER A 256 -8.79 0.90 22.42
N ASN A 257 -8.50 -0.35 22.78
CA ASN A 257 -7.14 -0.85 22.83
C ASN A 257 -6.51 -1.02 21.44
N LEU A 258 -7.30 -1.43 20.42
CA LEU A 258 -6.83 -1.50 19.04
C LEU A 258 -6.46 -0.11 18.52
N ILE A 259 -7.31 0.89 18.73
CA ILE A 259 -7.03 2.28 18.35
C ILE A 259 -5.76 2.79 19.06
N ARG A 260 -5.64 2.55 20.37
CA ARG A 260 -4.44 2.95 21.13
C ARG A 260 -3.17 2.29 20.58
N LEU A 261 -3.21 0.98 20.33
CA LEU A 261 -2.06 0.26 19.77
C LEU A 261 -1.71 0.76 18.35
N ALA A 262 -2.70 1.02 17.51
CA ALA A 262 -2.47 1.58 16.18
C ALA A 262 -1.78 2.95 16.24
N ARG A 263 -2.21 3.83 17.16
CA ARG A 263 -1.53 5.12 17.39
C ARG A 263 -0.09 4.94 17.87
N MET A 264 0.15 3.99 18.80
CA MET A 264 1.51 3.66 19.25
C MET A 264 2.37 3.15 18.10
N VAL A 265 1.86 2.22 17.28
CA VAL A 265 2.56 1.70 16.11
C VAL A 265 2.87 2.80 15.10
N ASN A 266 1.92 3.70 14.82
CA ASN A 266 2.17 4.84 13.91
C ASN A 266 3.27 5.77 14.45
N LYS A 267 3.30 5.99 15.77
CA LYS A 267 4.40 6.73 16.41
C LYS A 267 5.73 6.00 16.26
N GLU A 268 5.77 4.69 16.50
CA GLU A 268 7.00 3.89 16.34
C GLU A 268 7.49 3.88 14.90
N LEU A 269 6.60 3.77 13.90
CA LEU A 269 6.97 3.83 12.48
C LEU A 269 7.61 5.18 12.15
N ARG A 270 7.03 6.27 12.60
CA ARG A 270 7.57 7.63 12.39
C ARG A 270 8.94 7.81 13.05
N ASP A 271 9.07 7.42 14.32
CA ASP A 271 10.30 7.59 15.06
C ASP A 271 11.42 6.72 14.51
N MET A 272 11.10 5.49 14.10
CA MET A 272 12.04 4.57 13.46
C MET A 272 12.53 5.11 12.11
N VAL A 273 11.64 5.63 11.25
CA VAL A 273 12.04 6.25 9.98
C VAL A 273 12.99 7.43 10.23
N ARG A 274 12.73 8.25 11.26
CA ARG A 274 13.64 9.34 11.65
C ARG A 274 15.02 8.84 12.10
N GLU A 275 15.06 7.75 12.89
CA GLU A 275 16.32 7.15 13.31
C GLU A 275 17.12 6.57 12.16
N LEU A 276 16.42 5.82 11.27
CA LEU A 276 17.08 5.25 10.09
C LEU A 276 17.64 6.34 9.18
N ASN A 277 16.91 7.45 9.00
CA ASN A 277 17.38 8.60 8.21
C ASN A 277 18.63 9.25 8.80
N ARG A 278 18.79 9.31 10.12
CA ARG A 278 20.05 9.81 10.73
C ARG A 278 21.24 8.95 10.32
N GLY A 279 21.04 7.63 10.20
CA GLY A 279 22.07 6.69 9.71
C GLY A 279 22.32 6.74 8.20
N LEU A 280 21.48 7.49 7.46
CA LEU A 280 21.60 7.68 6.01
C LEU A 280 22.27 9.01 5.63
N ALA A 281 22.77 9.77 6.61
CA ALA A 281 23.49 11.02 6.35
C ALA A 281 24.61 10.80 5.32
N GLY A 282 24.53 11.49 4.17
CA GLY A 282 25.47 11.32 3.05
C GLY A 282 25.05 10.30 1.97
N ALA A 283 24.01 9.52 2.15
CA ALA A 283 23.49 8.66 1.09
C ALA A 283 22.64 9.49 0.10
N THR A 284 23.21 9.84 -1.05
CA THR A 284 22.53 10.69 -2.05
C THR A 284 21.58 9.91 -2.97
N ASN A 285 21.67 8.58 -2.96
CA ASN A 285 20.88 7.69 -3.80
C ASN A 285 19.68 7.04 -3.09
N LEU A 286 19.44 7.33 -1.81
CA LEU A 286 18.35 6.73 -1.04
C LEU A 286 17.57 7.79 -0.27
N GLN A 287 16.24 7.78 -0.46
CA GLN A 287 15.29 8.57 0.32
C GLN A 287 14.40 7.60 1.12
N LEU A 288 14.25 7.85 2.41
CA LEU A 288 13.32 7.14 3.28
C LEU A 288 12.34 8.13 3.90
N GLN A 289 11.04 7.94 3.69
CA GLN A 289 9.98 8.84 4.14
C GLN A 289 8.96 8.08 4.99
N TYR A 290 8.44 8.71 6.03
CA TYR A 290 7.20 8.33 6.70
C TYR A 290 6.06 9.20 6.19
N SER A 291 4.90 8.58 5.91
CA SER A 291 3.66 9.26 5.54
C SER A 291 2.54 8.87 6.50
N ASP A 292 1.80 9.82 7.01
CA ASP A 292 0.59 9.61 7.80
C ASP A 292 -0.70 9.69 6.95
N ALA A 293 -0.58 9.73 5.63
CA ALA A 293 -1.69 9.87 4.72
C ALA A 293 -2.82 8.84 4.95
N LEU A 294 -2.46 7.56 5.14
CA LEU A 294 -3.46 6.52 5.44
C LEU A 294 -3.99 6.62 6.87
N ALA A 295 -3.16 7.08 7.82
CA ALA A 295 -3.54 7.25 9.22
C ALA A 295 -4.49 8.45 9.44
N THR A 296 -4.55 9.37 8.48
CA THR A 296 -5.42 10.55 8.52
C THR A 296 -6.59 10.48 7.53
N ALA A 297 -6.62 9.46 6.67
CA ALA A 297 -7.73 9.26 5.73
C ALA A 297 -9.05 9.01 6.48
N ASP A 298 -10.10 9.73 6.10
CA ASP A 298 -11.41 9.57 6.71
C ASP A 298 -12.14 8.36 6.11
N LEU A 299 -12.36 7.33 6.93
CA LEU A 299 -13.09 6.11 6.61
C LEU A 299 -14.41 6.01 7.39
N SER A 300 -14.94 7.14 7.91
CA SER A 300 -16.13 7.15 8.78
C SER A 300 -17.45 6.85 8.07
N ARG A 301 -17.50 6.98 6.74
CA ARG A 301 -18.71 6.69 5.97
C ARG A 301 -18.81 5.20 5.67
N VAL A 302 -19.98 4.63 5.86
CA VAL A 302 -20.21 3.18 5.69
C VAL A 302 -19.98 2.69 4.26
N GLU A 303 -20.18 3.54 3.26
CA GLU A 303 -19.96 3.23 1.83
C GLU A 303 -18.47 3.00 1.51
N LEU A 304 -17.56 3.46 2.37
CA LEU A 304 -16.13 3.23 2.23
C LEU A 304 -15.70 1.84 2.71
N LEU A 305 -16.57 1.16 3.45
CA LEU A 305 -16.36 -0.19 3.91
C LEU A 305 -17.00 -1.20 2.97
N HIS A 306 -16.38 -2.38 2.85
CA HIS A 306 -16.89 -3.41 1.97
C HIS A 306 -18.25 -3.95 2.48
N PRO A 307 -19.28 -4.05 1.61
CA PRO A 307 -20.64 -4.46 2.03
C PRO A 307 -20.75 -5.90 2.52
N ILE A 308 -19.72 -6.74 2.30
CA ILE A 308 -19.71 -8.12 2.77
C ILE A 308 -19.26 -8.19 4.23
N ASP A 309 -18.15 -7.57 4.57
CA ASP A 309 -17.47 -7.78 5.84
C ASP A 309 -17.34 -6.53 6.72
N ALA A 310 -17.62 -5.36 6.16
CA ALA A 310 -17.43 -4.07 6.82
C ALA A 310 -16.07 -3.96 7.55
N TRP A 311 -15.05 -4.66 7.02
CA TRP A 311 -13.68 -4.63 7.51
C TRP A 311 -12.70 -4.12 6.46
N HIS A 312 -12.76 -4.67 5.25
CA HIS A 312 -11.94 -4.20 4.15
C HIS A 312 -12.57 -2.96 3.50
N ALA A 313 -11.77 -2.23 2.75
CA ALA A 313 -12.26 -1.09 2.01
C ALA A 313 -13.12 -1.52 0.82
N SER A 314 -14.19 -0.77 0.54
CA SER A 314 -14.94 -0.85 -0.71
C SER A 314 -14.15 -0.25 -1.87
N VAL A 315 -14.68 -0.26 -3.10
CA VAL A 315 -14.13 0.48 -4.23
C VAL A 315 -13.94 1.97 -3.88
N GLN A 316 -14.93 2.57 -3.23
CA GLN A 316 -14.84 3.99 -2.81
C GLN A 316 -13.80 4.18 -1.71
N GLY A 317 -13.70 3.25 -0.76
CA GLY A 317 -12.67 3.27 0.28
C GLY A 317 -11.27 3.15 -0.31
N HIS A 318 -11.07 2.27 -1.30
CA HIS A 318 -9.80 2.19 -2.01
C HIS A 318 -9.47 3.47 -2.78
N ASN A 319 -10.44 4.19 -3.33
CA ASN A 319 -10.21 5.49 -3.96
C ASN A 319 -9.72 6.54 -2.94
N VAL A 320 -10.33 6.60 -1.75
CA VAL A 320 -9.90 7.50 -0.66
C VAL A 320 -8.45 7.18 -0.24
N LEU A 321 -8.13 5.91 -0.05
CA LEU A 321 -6.77 5.50 0.31
C LEU A 321 -5.76 5.78 -0.81
N ALA A 322 -6.14 5.53 -2.07
CA ALA A 322 -5.29 5.81 -3.23
C ALA A 322 -4.96 7.29 -3.37
N GLU A 323 -5.96 8.14 -3.20
CA GLU A 323 -5.77 9.60 -3.27
C GLU A 323 -4.88 10.11 -2.14
N ALA A 324 -5.16 9.68 -0.90
CA ALA A 324 -4.34 10.03 0.24
C ALA A 324 -2.89 9.60 0.05
N ALA A 325 -2.67 8.34 -0.33
CA ALA A 325 -1.33 7.80 -0.55
C ALA A 325 -0.59 8.53 -1.69
N PHE A 326 -1.26 8.80 -2.81
CA PHE A 326 -0.65 9.43 -3.98
C PHE A 326 -0.21 10.87 -3.70
N ARG A 327 -1.00 11.63 -2.95
CA ARG A 327 -0.70 13.02 -2.59
C ARG A 327 0.66 13.17 -1.89
N ASP A 328 1.04 12.20 -1.08
CA ASP A 328 2.30 12.21 -0.34
C ASP A 328 3.50 11.68 -1.14
N LEU A 329 3.28 11.22 -2.39
CA LEU A 329 4.37 10.73 -3.25
C LEU A 329 5.22 11.86 -3.84
N GLY A 330 4.72 13.09 -3.88
CA GLY A 330 5.37 14.22 -4.57
C GLY A 330 6.87 14.33 -4.33
N PRO A 331 7.35 14.42 -3.08
CA PRO A 331 8.80 14.52 -2.79
C PRO A 331 9.61 13.31 -3.28
N SER A 332 9.05 12.11 -3.22
CA SER A 332 9.74 10.90 -3.69
C SER A 332 9.76 10.81 -5.22
N LEU A 333 8.70 11.23 -5.89
CA LEU A 333 8.67 11.32 -7.35
C LEU A 333 9.67 12.37 -7.87
N GLU A 334 9.78 13.50 -7.19
CA GLU A 334 10.79 14.53 -7.48
C GLU A 334 12.21 13.98 -7.29
N PHE A 335 12.48 13.34 -6.15
CA PHE A 335 13.76 12.70 -5.89
C PHE A 335 14.14 11.69 -6.98
N LEU A 336 13.16 10.91 -7.47
CA LEU A 336 13.36 9.93 -8.53
C LEU A 336 13.40 10.56 -9.94
N GLY A 337 13.04 11.85 -10.08
CA GLY A 337 12.91 12.53 -11.38
C GLY A 337 11.69 12.04 -12.18
N LEU A 338 10.61 11.64 -11.49
CA LEU A 338 9.38 11.10 -12.07
C LEU A 338 8.20 12.08 -12.05
N ASN A 339 8.36 13.28 -11.49
CA ASN A 339 7.28 14.26 -11.27
C ASN A 339 7.05 15.22 -12.42
N ARG A 340 7.79 15.10 -13.52
CA ARG A 340 7.56 15.93 -14.70
C ARG A 340 6.51 15.25 -15.59
N PRO A 341 5.34 15.90 -15.82
CA PRO A 341 4.48 15.48 -16.90
C PRO A 341 5.28 15.61 -18.20
N SER A 342 5.30 14.56 -19.01
CA SER A 342 5.83 14.62 -20.34
C SER A 342 5.12 15.79 -21.09
N GLY A 343 5.85 16.88 -21.30
CA GLY A 343 5.61 17.88 -22.33
C GLY A 343 4.24 18.52 -22.50
N LYS A 344 3.56 18.98 -21.44
CA LYS A 344 2.58 20.06 -21.58
C LYS A 344 3.12 21.31 -20.90
N THR A 345 3.97 22.02 -21.61
CA THR A 345 4.15 23.46 -21.40
C THR A 345 2.76 24.08 -21.61
N THR A 346 2.08 24.43 -20.54
CA THR A 346 0.98 25.39 -20.61
C THR A 346 1.60 26.65 -21.18
N ALA A 347 1.42 26.86 -22.49
CA ALA A 347 1.64 28.15 -23.08
C ALA A 347 0.74 29.12 -22.28
N ALA A 348 1.39 29.98 -21.53
CA ALA A 348 0.72 31.07 -20.84
C ALA A 348 -0.03 31.83 -21.94
N HIS A 349 -1.34 31.65 -21.99
CA HIS A 349 -2.21 32.53 -22.74
C HIS A 349 -2.04 33.91 -22.12
N GLY A 350 -1.22 34.72 -22.80
CA GLY A 350 -1.12 36.13 -22.54
C GLY A 350 -2.51 36.74 -22.66
N VAL A 351 -3.09 37.04 -21.53
CA VAL A 351 -4.25 37.93 -21.46
C VAL A 351 -3.77 39.34 -21.84
N THR A 352 -3.87 39.66 -23.10
CA THR A 352 -3.83 41.07 -23.58
C THR A 352 -4.99 41.79 -22.95
N ARG A 353 -4.69 42.65 -21.99
CA ARG A 353 -5.65 43.63 -21.48
C ARG A 353 -6.05 44.55 -22.65
N PRO A 354 -7.35 44.81 -22.87
CA PRO A 354 -7.77 45.86 -23.78
C PRO A 354 -7.41 47.21 -23.17
N THR A 355 -6.61 47.99 -23.90
CA THR A 355 -6.35 49.38 -23.66
C THR A 355 -7.67 50.12 -23.78
N GLN A 356 -8.18 50.70 -22.72
CA GLN A 356 -9.20 51.74 -22.79
C GLN A 356 -8.55 53.01 -23.35
N MET A 357 -8.99 53.41 -24.53
CA MET A 357 -8.80 54.74 -25.03
C MET A 357 -10.04 55.60 -24.70
N GLY A 358 -9.74 56.79 -24.19
CA GLY A 358 -10.46 58.03 -24.28
C GLY A 358 -11.81 58.17 -23.65
#